data_525eb9a125f9a53f99c36046cfa7af55
#
_entry.id   525eb9a125f9a53f99c36046cfa7af55
#
_cell.length_a   1.000
_cell.length_b   1.000
_cell.length_c   1.000
_cell.angle_alpha   90.00
_cell.angle_beta   90.00
_cell.angle_gamma   90.00
#
_symmetry.space_group_name_H-M   'P 1'
#
loop_
_entity.id
_entity.type
_entity.pdbx_description
1 polymer ?
#
loop_
_entity_poly.entity_id
_entity_poly.type
_entity_poly.pdbx_seq_one_letter_code
_entity_poly.pdbx_strand_id
1 'polypeptide(L)'
;MNKRFIWILWAIFGLYIIIFLYATLFGNRSGAYFSDMTIGEYIARSVNLVPFKTISLYIKWIFDGNRYNNYIPLTNLGVNLILLFPMGFFLPNLFDRLRNFIAYLSTNILLLALVETIQLITRRGSFDVDDFILNILGAIIGFLVWLLTVKIIASSKKKSDKTIE
;
A
#
# COMPACT_ATOMS: atom_id res chain seq x y z
N MET A 1 22.74 -14.34 0.53
CA MET A 1 21.48 -14.92 -0.03
C MET A 1 21.83 -15.71 -1.28
N ASN A 2 21.26 -16.91 -1.48
CA ASN A 2 21.55 -17.74 -2.67
C ASN A 2 21.03 -17.02 -3.94
N LYS A 3 21.82 -17.04 -5.05
CA LYS A 3 21.45 -16.39 -6.32
C LYS A 3 20.06 -16.83 -6.83
N ARG A 4 19.75 -18.15 -6.74
CA ARG A 4 18.42 -18.67 -7.15
C ARG A 4 17.28 -18.04 -6.35
N PHE A 5 17.47 -17.87 -5.04
CA PHE A 5 16.46 -17.24 -4.18
C PHE A 5 16.22 -15.77 -4.55
N ILE A 6 17.26 -15.03 -4.91
CA ILE A 6 17.16 -13.63 -5.36
C ILE A 6 16.32 -13.54 -6.64
N TRP A 7 16.55 -14.42 -7.62
CA TRP A 7 15.77 -14.43 -8.87
C TRP A 7 14.30 -14.75 -8.64
N ILE A 8 13.98 -15.70 -7.75
CA ILE A 8 12.59 -16.01 -7.36
C ILE A 8 11.94 -14.78 -6.70
N LEU A 9 12.67 -14.11 -5.81
CA LEU A 9 12.16 -12.91 -5.14
C LEU A 9 11.85 -11.78 -6.14
N TRP A 10 12.70 -11.57 -7.14
CA TRP A 10 12.45 -10.62 -8.24
C TRP A 10 11.24 -11.00 -9.07
N ALA A 11 11.05 -12.27 -9.38
CA ALA A 11 9.90 -12.74 -10.15
C ALA A 11 8.58 -12.51 -9.38
N ILE A 12 8.55 -12.86 -8.09
CA ILE A 12 7.37 -12.63 -7.23
C ILE A 12 7.10 -11.14 -7.07
N PHE A 13 8.14 -10.32 -6.87
CA PHE A 13 8.03 -8.87 -6.79
C PHE A 13 7.49 -8.28 -8.09
N GLY A 14 7.97 -8.73 -9.25
CA GLY A 14 7.46 -8.31 -10.56
C GLY A 14 5.98 -8.64 -10.72
N LEU A 15 5.55 -9.85 -10.36
CA LEU A 15 4.15 -10.23 -10.36
C LEU A 15 3.31 -9.35 -9.42
N TYR A 16 3.81 -9.10 -8.20
CA TYR A 16 3.14 -8.22 -7.26
C TYR A 16 2.99 -6.79 -7.82
N ILE A 17 4.02 -6.23 -8.45
CA ILE A 17 3.94 -4.89 -9.08
C ILE A 17 2.89 -4.87 -10.21
N ILE A 18 2.81 -5.92 -11.02
CA ILE A 18 1.78 -6.02 -12.06
C ILE A 18 0.38 -6.01 -11.44
N ILE A 19 0.16 -6.83 -10.41
CA ILE A 19 -1.13 -6.89 -9.69
C ILE A 19 -1.43 -5.54 -9.02
N PHE A 20 -0.45 -4.92 -8.37
CA PHE A 20 -0.56 -3.60 -7.75
C PHE A 20 -1.00 -2.54 -8.76
N LEU A 21 -0.31 -2.43 -9.89
CA LEU A 21 -0.64 -1.46 -10.94
C LEU A 21 -1.99 -1.76 -11.58
N TYR A 22 -2.32 -3.03 -11.80
CA TYR A 22 -3.62 -3.42 -12.31
C TYR A 22 -4.74 -3.05 -11.33
N ALA A 23 -4.60 -3.39 -10.06
CA ALA A 23 -5.60 -3.09 -9.04
C ALA A 23 -5.80 -1.59 -8.85
N THR A 24 -4.73 -0.79 -8.90
CA THR A 24 -4.79 0.65 -8.72
C THR A 24 -5.27 1.39 -9.96
N LEU A 25 -4.77 1.05 -11.15
CA LEU A 25 -5.06 1.81 -12.36
C LEU A 25 -6.30 1.29 -13.13
N PHE A 26 -6.65 0.01 -12.97
CA PHE A 26 -7.73 -0.65 -13.71
C PHE A 26 -8.83 -1.23 -12.81
N GLY A 27 -8.64 -1.22 -11.48
CA GLY A 27 -9.68 -1.58 -10.52
C GLY A 27 -10.93 -0.73 -10.76
N ASN A 28 -12.10 -1.36 -10.65
CA ASN A 28 -13.41 -0.81 -11.04
C ASN A 28 -13.79 0.39 -10.15
N ARG A 29 -13.24 1.56 -10.46
CA ARG A 29 -13.58 2.82 -9.83
C ARG A 29 -14.33 3.68 -10.85
N SER A 30 -15.47 4.12 -10.48
CA SER A 30 -16.54 4.97 -11.01
C SER A 30 -16.28 5.98 -12.14
N GLY A 31 -15.30 5.78 -13.02
CA GLY A 31 -15.02 6.70 -14.14
C GLY A 31 -16.21 6.92 -15.10
N ALA A 32 -17.13 5.98 -15.17
CA ALA A 32 -18.31 6.09 -16.04
C ALA A 32 -19.32 7.18 -15.61
N TYR A 33 -19.36 7.55 -14.32
CA TYR A 33 -20.28 8.57 -13.80
C TYR A 33 -19.83 10.01 -14.07
N PHE A 34 -18.63 10.22 -14.62
CA PHE A 34 -18.01 11.54 -14.75
C PHE A 34 -17.61 11.87 -16.19
N SER A 35 -18.16 11.17 -17.19
CA SER A 35 -17.82 11.34 -18.61
C SER A 35 -18.07 12.76 -19.11
N ASP A 36 -19.11 13.43 -18.59
CA ASP A 36 -19.61 14.71 -19.10
C ASP A 36 -19.00 15.93 -18.37
N MET A 37 -18.15 15.71 -17.37
CA MET A 37 -17.52 16.78 -16.60
C MET A 37 -16.22 17.27 -17.27
N THR A 38 -15.93 18.56 -17.14
CA THR A 38 -14.60 19.07 -17.43
C THR A 38 -13.57 18.49 -16.46
N ILE A 39 -12.28 18.49 -16.82
CA ILE A 39 -11.23 17.97 -15.94
C ILE A 39 -11.16 18.73 -14.61
N GLY A 40 -11.42 20.04 -14.63
CA GLY A 40 -11.45 20.88 -13.43
C GLY A 40 -12.58 20.52 -12.48
N GLU A 41 -13.78 20.28 -13.00
CA GLU A 41 -14.94 19.84 -12.20
C GLU A 41 -14.72 18.46 -11.60
N TYR A 42 -14.12 17.55 -12.39
CA TYR A 42 -13.75 16.22 -11.90
C TYR A 42 -12.77 16.30 -10.73
N ILE A 43 -11.66 17.04 -10.89
CA ILE A 43 -10.65 17.24 -9.83
C ILE A 43 -11.31 17.84 -8.58
N ALA A 44 -12.12 18.89 -8.72
CA ALA A 44 -12.76 19.56 -7.60
C ALA A 44 -13.68 18.61 -6.78
N ARG A 45 -14.28 17.60 -7.42
CA ARG A 45 -15.16 16.62 -6.77
C ARG A 45 -14.43 15.37 -6.29
N SER A 46 -13.29 15.03 -6.91
CA SER A 46 -12.55 13.79 -6.66
C SER A 46 -11.37 13.96 -5.71
N VAL A 47 -11.11 15.18 -5.20
CA VAL A 47 -10.02 15.43 -4.25
C VAL A 47 -10.58 15.63 -2.86
N ASN A 48 -10.15 14.78 -1.91
CA ASN A 48 -10.42 14.92 -0.49
C ASN A 48 -9.09 15.09 0.26
N LEU A 49 -8.84 16.29 0.78
CA LEU A 49 -7.63 16.63 1.53
C LEU A 49 -7.88 16.73 3.04
N VAL A 50 -9.08 16.39 3.51
CA VAL A 50 -9.41 16.44 4.93
C VAL A 50 -9.05 15.10 5.59
N PRO A 51 -8.00 15.04 6.44
CA PRO A 51 -7.57 13.80 7.07
C PRO A 51 -8.67 13.21 7.95
N PHE A 52 -8.75 11.88 7.95
CA PHE A 52 -9.69 11.06 8.72
C PHE A 52 -11.17 11.24 8.37
N LYS A 53 -11.51 12.00 7.34
CA LYS A 53 -12.92 12.21 6.91
C LYS A 53 -13.53 10.90 6.37
N THR A 54 -12.86 10.25 5.44
CA THR A 54 -13.32 8.99 4.82
C THR A 54 -13.21 7.83 5.79
N ILE A 55 -12.11 7.76 6.56
CA ILE A 55 -11.93 6.74 7.60
C ILE A 55 -13.04 6.81 8.65
N SER A 56 -13.31 8.01 9.19
CA SER A 56 -14.35 8.18 10.21
C SER A 56 -15.74 7.87 9.67
N LEU A 57 -16.04 8.26 8.43
CA LEU A 57 -17.29 7.93 7.76
C LEU A 57 -17.47 6.42 7.62
N TYR A 58 -16.43 5.71 7.16
CA TYR A 58 -16.48 4.26 6.97
C TYR A 58 -16.58 3.51 8.30
N ILE A 59 -15.85 3.95 9.33
CA ILE A 59 -15.96 3.40 10.67
C ILE A 59 -17.40 3.58 11.19
N LYS A 60 -17.97 4.77 11.04
CA LYS A 60 -19.37 5.03 11.43
C LYS A 60 -20.33 4.11 10.70
N TRP A 61 -20.21 3.92 9.41
CA TRP A 61 -21.06 3.01 8.64
C TRP A 61 -20.99 1.56 9.12
N ILE A 62 -19.80 1.11 9.50
CA ILE A 62 -19.58 -0.25 10.03
C ILE A 62 -20.35 -0.43 11.36
N PHE A 63 -20.31 0.57 12.25
CA PHE A 63 -20.92 0.49 13.58
C PHE A 63 -22.41 0.85 13.62
N ASP A 64 -22.91 1.69 12.71
CA ASP A 64 -24.33 2.09 12.65
C ASP A 64 -25.27 0.94 12.20
N GLY A 65 -24.74 -0.25 11.98
CA GLY A 65 -25.52 -1.48 11.78
C GLY A 65 -26.26 -1.59 10.45
N ASN A 66 -25.91 -0.78 9.46
CA ASN A 66 -26.47 -0.90 8.11
C ASN A 66 -25.86 -2.13 7.42
N ARG A 67 -26.29 -3.32 7.86
CA ARG A 67 -25.72 -4.64 7.50
C ARG A 67 -25.66 -4.91 5.99
N TYR A 68 -26.39 -4.16 5.20
CA TYR A 68 -26.47 -4.37 3.75
C TYR A 68 -25.31 -3.77 2.97
N ASN A 69 -24.44 -2.93 3.58
CA ASN A 69 -23.39 -2.23 2.82
C ASN A 69 -22.03 -2.11 3.53
N ASN A 70 -21.72 -2.97 4.50
CA ASN A 70 -20.41 -2.95 5.18
C ASN A 70 -19.27 -3.44 4.27
N TYR A 71 -19.58 -4.05 3.14
CA TYR A 71 -18.58 -4.54 2.18
C TYR A 71 -17.70 -3.40 1.64
N ILE A 72 -18.31 -2.29 1.24
CA ILE A 72 -17.59 -1.14 0.65
C ILE A 72 -16.60 -0.52 1.66
N PRO A 73 -17.00 -0.13 2.89
CA PRO A 73 -16.09 0.41 3.89
C PRO A 73 -14.96 -0.54 4.26
N LEU A 74 -15.29 -1.80 4.55
CA LEU A 74 -14.29 -2.81 4.94
C LEU A 74 -13.29 -3.08 3.83
N THR A 75 -13.77 -3.19 2.58
CA THR A 75 -12.91 -3.42 1.43
C THR A 75 -11.99 -2.23 1.18
N ASN A 76 -12.51 -1.00 1.24
CA ASN A 76 -11.71 0.20 1.02
C ASN A 76 -10.62 0.35 2.08
N LEU A 77 -10.99 0.30 3.36
CA LEU A 77 -10.03 0.40 4.46
C LEU A 77 -9.00 -0.74 4.43
N GLY A 78 -9.46 -1.98 4.21
CA GLY A 78 -8.60 -3.16 4.18
C GLY A 78 -7.66 -3.19 2.99
N VAL A 79 -8.15 -2.91 1.79
CA VAL A 79 -7.33 -2.91 0.58
C VAL A 79 -6.25 -1.85 0.66
N ASN A 80 -6.59 -0.61 1.06
CA ASN A 80 -5.61 0.45 1.18
C ASN A 80 -4.55 0.14 2.25
N LEU A 81 -4.93 -0.49 3.36
CA LEU A 81 -3.97 -0.90 4.39
C LEU A 81 -3.04 -2.04 3.92
N ILE A 82 -3.54 -2.99 3.13
CA ILE A 82 -2.77 -4.17 2.72
C ILE A 82 -1.96 -3.91 1.45
N LEU A 83 -2.36 -2.95 0.63
CA LEU A 83 -1.84 -2.76 -0.72
C LEU A 83 -0.32 -2.53 -0.75
N LEU A 84 0.23 -1.69 0.12
CA LEU A 84 1.68 -1.44 0.22
C LEU A 84 2.40 -2.29 1.29
N PHE A 85 1.68 -3.09 2.06
CA PHE A 85 2.29 -3.96 3.08
C PHE A 85 3.40 -4.88 2.52
N PRO A 86 3.24 -5.56 1.35
CA PRO A 86 4.29 -6.40 0.79
C PRO A 86 5.57 -5.65 0.40
N MET A 87 5.50 -4.33 0.15
CA MET A 87 6.68 -3.51 -0.11
C MET A 87 7.67 -3.55 1.05
N GLY A 88 7.17 -3.68 2.30
CA GLY A 88 8.00 -3.82 3.50
C GLY A 88 8.89 -5.03 3.49
N PHE A 89 8.48 -6.09 2.81
CA PHE A 89 9.29 -7.29 2.62
C PHE A 89 10.17 -7.20 1.37
N PHE A 90 9.64 -6.81 0.23
CA PHE A 90 10.37 -6.84 -1.04
C PHE A 90 11.47 -5.79 -1.10
N LEU A 91 11.16 -4.53 -0.81
CA LEU A 91 12.09 -3.43 -1.03
C LEU A 91 13.40 -3.55 -0.22
N PRO A 92 13.37 -3.84 1.11
CA PRO A 92 14.62 -3.95 1.87
C PRO A 92 15.44 -5.22 1.55
N ASN A 93 14.79 -6.26 1.00
CA ASN A 93 15.49 -7.49 0.58
C ASN A 93 16.12 -7.37 -0.80
N LEU A 94 15.53 -6.59 -1.70
CA LEU A 94 15.98 -6.37 -3.06
C LEU A 94 16.95 -5.19 -3.21
N PHE A 95 16.80 -4.16 -2.36
CA PHE A 95 17.57 -2.93 -2.44
C PHE A 95 18.19 -2.57 -1.07
N ASP A 96 19.50 -2.69 -0.94
CA ASP A 96 20.19 -2.41 0.32
C ASP A 96 19.96 -0.98 0.84
N ARG A 97 19.83 0.01 -0.05
CA ARG A 97 19.52 1.41 0.32
C ARG A 97 18.18 1.54 1.02
N LEU A 98 17.20 0.69 0.69
CA LEU A 98 15.85 0.72 1.25
C LEU A 98 15.72 -0.06 2.57
N ARG A 99 16.83 -0.53 3.14
CA ARG A 99 16.93 -0.95 4.55
C ARG A 99 16.93 0.24 5.51
N ASN A 100 17.28 1.43 5.02
CA ASN A 100 17.08 2.67 5.75
C ASN A 100 15.60 3.06 5.73
N PHE A 101 15.00 3.26 6.91
CA PHE A 101 13.57 3.53 7.04
C PHE A 101 13.13 4.80 6.31
N ILE A 102 13.95 5.88 6.36
CA ILE A 102 13.61 7.14 5.70
C ILE A 102 13.62 6.96 4.19
N ALA A 103 14.64 6.32 3.63
CA ALA A 103 14.72 6.04 2.19
C ALA A 103 13.55 5.16 1.73
N TYR A 104 13.23 4.12 2.51
CA TYR A 104 12.09 3.24 2.27
C TYR A 104 10.76 4.01 2.26
N LEU A 105 10.51 4.80 3.31
CA LEU A 105 9.27 5.55 3.45
C LEU A 105 9.12 6.59 2.33
N SER A 106 10.18 7.34 2.03
CA SER A 106 10.18 8.33 0.93
C SER A 106 9.89 7.67 -0.42
N THR A 107 10.43 6.48 -0.67
CA THR A 107 10.18 5.74 -1.91
C THR A 107 8.70 5.35 -2.03
N ASN A 108 8.08 4.84 -0.94
CA ASN A 108 6.66 4.49 -0.96
C ASN A 108 5.75 5.72 -1.08
N ILE A 109 6.09 6.83 -0.43
CA ILE A 109 5.36 8.11 -0.55
C ILE A 109 5.39 8.61 -1.99
N LEU A 110 6.56 8.62 -2.64
CA LEU A 110 6.70 9.07 -4.02
C LEU A 110 5.96 8.14 -4.99
N LEU A 111 6.07 6.82 -4.80
CA LEU A 111 5.34 5.84 -5.62
C LEU A 111 3.83 6.05 -5.51
N LEU A 112 3.32 6.18 -4.30
CA LEU A 112 1.89 6.35 -4.05
C LEU A 112 1.39 7.68 -4.62
N ALA A 113 2.12 8.79 -4.41
CA ALA A 113 1.78 10.10 -4.97
C ALA A 113 1.73 10.05 -6.51
N LEU A 114 2.65 9.34 -7.15
CA LEU A 114 2.65 9.14 -8.60
C LEU A 114 1.41 8.37 -9.06
N VAL A 115 1.09 7.27 -8.39
CA VAL A 115 -0.08 6.43 -8.73
C VAL A 115 -1.39 7.22 -8.57
N GLU A 116 -1.58 7.89 -7.43
CA GLU A 116 -2.76 8.73 -7.16
C GLU A 116 -2.90 9.88 -8.18
N THR A 117 -1.78 10.50 -8.56
CA THR A 117 -1.77 11.54 -9.60
C THR A 117 -2.21 10.97 -10.95
N ILE A 118 -1.70 9.80 -11.35
CA ILE A 118 -2.11 9.12 -12.58
C ILE A 118 -3.60 8.78 -12.54
N GLN A 119 -4.10 8.25 -11.42
CA GLN A 119 -5.52 7.93 -11.25
C GLN A 119 -6.41 9.18 -11.41
N LEU A 120 -6.00 10.30 -10.82
CA LEU A 120 -6.73 11.56 -10.90
C LEU A 120 -6.75 12.10 -12.35
N ILE A 121 -5.60 12.15 -13.03
CA ILE A 121 -5.50 12.66 -14.40
C ILE A 121 -6.26 11.77 -15.39
N THR A 122 -6.19 10.45 -15.20
CA THR A 122 -6.89 9.48 -16.05
C THR A 122 -8.38 9.30 -15.71
N ARG A 123 -8.87 10.03 -14.70
CA ARG A 123 -10.25 9.92 -14.18
C ARG A 123 -10.62 8.51 -13.71
N ARG A 124 -9.63 7.74 -13.24
CA ARG A 124 -9.81 6.35 -12.78
C ARG A 124 -9.88 6.21 -11.27
N GLY A 125 -9.81 7.31 -10.53
CA GLY A 125 -9.85 7.31 -9.08
C GLY A 125 -9.96 8.70 -8.50
N SER A 126 -10.21 8.78 -7.21
CA SER A 126 -10.20 10.01 -6.43
C SER A 126 -8.87 10.13 -5.69
N PHE A 127 -8.38 11.34 -5.50
CA PHE A 127 -7.26 11.60 -4.60
C PHE A 127 -7.81 11.79 -3.19
N ASP A 128 -7.63 10.79 -2.33
CA ASP A 128 -8.09 10.83 -0.94
C ASP A 128 -6.89 10.70 0.00
N VAL A 129 -6.70 11.71 0.86
CA VAL A 129 -5.61 11.70 1.84
C VAL A 129 -5.73 10.53 2.82
N ASP A 130 -6.93 10.01 3.07
CA ASP A 130 -7.14 8.87 3.96
C ASP A 130 -6.67 7.56 3.32
N ASP A 131 -6.88 7.39 2.02
CA ASP A 131 -6.31 6.27 1.26
C ASP A 131 -4.78 6.33 1.31
N PHE A 132 -4.21 7.54 1.20
CA PHE A 132 -2.78 7.77 1.32
C PHE A 132 -2.25 7.37 2.71
N ILE A 133 -2.92 7.81 3.78
CA ILE A 133 -2.58 7.49 5.18
C ILE A 133 -2.60 5.97 5.40
N LEU A 134 -3.64 5.29 4.96
CA LEU A 134 -3.79 3.83 5.13
C LEU A 134 -2.72 3.04 4.37
N ASN A 135 -2.43 3.41 3.13
CA ASN A 135 -1.40 2.77 2.33
C ASN A 135 -0.01 2.93 2.96
N ILE A 136 0.33 4.13 3.43
CA ILE A 136 1.61 4.39 4.10
C ILE A 136 1.69 3.67 5.44
N LEU A 137 0.60 3.60 6.21
CA LEU A 137 0.54 2.81 7.43
C LEU A 137 0.81 1.33 7.14
N GLY A 138 0.19 0.77 6.09
CA GLY A 138 0.46 -0.59 5.64
C GLY A 138 1.93 -0.83 5.27
N ALA A 139 2.54 0.10 4.55
CA ALA A 139 3.97 0.05 4.23
C ALA A 139 4.83 0.05 5.50
N ILE A 140 4.55 0.90 6.48
CA ILE A 140 5.26 0.97 7.76
C ILE A 140 5.15 -0.35 8.51
N ILE A 141 3.94 -0.91 8.63
CA ILE A 141 3.71 -2.20 9.29
C ILE A 141 4.51 -3.30 8.59
N GLY A 142 4.50 -3.35 7.26
CA GLY A 142 5.27 -4.31 6.47
C GLY A 142 6.78 -4.20 6.73
N PHE A 143 7.32 -3.00 6.81
CA PHE A 143 8.73 -2.75 7.14
C PHE A 143 9.08 -3.20 8.56
N LEU A 144 8.22 -2.94 9.54
CA LEU A 144 8.42 -3.36 10.92
C LEU A 144 8.42 -4.89 11.03
N VAL A 145 7.53 -5.58 10.32
CA VAL A 145 7.51 -7.05 10.26
C VAL A 145 8.81 -7.59 9.65
N TRP A 146 9.30 -6.98 8.57
CA TRP A 146 10.60 -7.34 7.99
C TRP A 146 11.73 -7.15 8.99
N LEU A 147 11.80 -6.01 9.69
CA LEU A 147 12.82 -5.74 10.72
C LEU A 147 12.81 -6.79 11.84
N LEU A 148 11.62 -7.14 12.34
CA LEU A 148 11.46 -8.17 13.37
C LEU A 148 11.96 -9.53 12.87
N THR A 149 11.61 -9.90 11.64
CA THR A 149 12.04 -11.15 11.01
C THR A 149 13.56 -11.24 10.91
N VAL A 150 14.21 -10.18 10.44
CA VAL A 150 15.69 -10.12 10.33
C VAL A 150 16.34 -10.25 11.71
N LYS A 151 15.81 -9.58 12.75
CA LYS A 151 16.34 -9.67 14.11
C LYS A 151 16.21 -11.08 14.69
N ILE A 152 15.06 -11.74 14.49
CA ILE A 152 14.82 -13.11 14.97
C ILE A 152 15.81 -14.08 14.32
N ILE A 153 15.98 -14.02 12.99
CA ILE A 153 16.91 -14.88 12.26
C ILE A 153 18.34 -14.68 12.74
N ALA A 154 18.78 -13.43 12.92
CA ALA A 154 20.13 -13.13 13.41
C ALA A 154 20.36 -13.65 14.83
N SER A 155 19.38 -13.53 15.72
CA SER A 155 19.45 -14.03 17.10
C SER A 155 19.51 -15.55 17.16
N SER A 156 18.73 -16.24 16.34
CA SER A 156 18.70 -17.70 16.26
C SER A 156 20.05 -18.25 15.77
N LYS A 157 20.65 -17.62 14.77
CA LYS A 157 21.96 -18.00 14.26
C LYS A 157 23.06 -17.87 15.31
N LYS A 158 23.07 -16.73 16.06
CA LYS A 158 24.05 -16.53 17.14
C LYS A 158 23.93 -17.54 18.27
N LYS A 159 22.71 -18.04 18.54
CA LYS A 159 22.47 -19.08 19.56
C LYS A 159 22.97 -20.45 19.08
N SER A 160 22.78 -20.79 17.81
CA SER A 160 23.26 -22.04 17.21
C SER A 160 24.79 -22.13 17.23
N ASP A 161 25.48 -21.04 16.87
CA ASP A 161 26.95 -20.99 16.82
C ASP A 161 27.56 -21.20 18.23
N LYS A 162 26.90 -20.67 19.30
CA LYS A 162 27.35 -20.87 20.70
C LYS A 162 27.11 -22.27 21.28
N THR A 163 26.30 -23.09 20.64
CA THR A 163 25.98 -24.45 21.14
C THR A 163 26.94 -25.48 20.52
N ILE A 164 27.72 -25.10 19.52
CA ILE A 164 28.70 -25.95 18.80
C ILE A 164 30.10 -25.77 19.35
N GLU A 165 30.39 -24.71 20.11
CA GLU A 165 31.61 -24.50 20.92
C GLU A 165 31.50 -25.18 22.29
#